data_013ae5ca7f6fb61d4100dd04c99423a8
#
_entry.id   013ae5ca7f6fb61d4100dd04c99423a8
#
_cell.length_a   1.000
_cell.length_b   1.000
_cell.length_c   1.000
_cell.angle_alpha   90.00
_cell.angle_beta   90.00
_cell.angle_gamma   90.00
#
_symmetry.space_group_name_H-M   'P 1'
#
loop_
_entity.id
_entity.type
_entity.pdbx_description
1 polymer ?
#
loop_
_entity_poly.entity_id
_entity_poly.type
_entity_poly.pdbx_seq_one_letter_code
_entity_poly.pdbx_strand_id
1 'polypeptide(L)'
;AIVAAMLLYVTLNVKERFIPALGYMFLAPAIVMFSFAASALVDPYAVTVRRAERIDRAIQEYRQMASTYPTDLGEISPNYLIILPGPLTGRGQVWCYQGGRDYYRLGFAYHQRYHPGSFEPHSEIITTSSKGDPPTESWMCDQELERIKETGGL
;
A
#
# COMPACT_ATOMS: atom_id res chain seq x y z
N ALA A 1 -6.09 -20.02 -9.24
CA ALA A 1 -6.96 -21.19 -9.15
C ALA A 1 -8.09 -21.14 -10.21
N ILE A 2 -8.86 -20.07 -10.32
CA ILE A 2 -10.02 -19.94 -11.24
C ILE A 2 -9.58 -20.04 -12.72
N VAL A 3 -8.50 -19.37 -13.10
CA VAL A 3 -7.96 -19.39 -14.48
C VAL A 3 -7.47 -20.79 -14.85
N ALA A 4 -6.84 -21.51 -13.93
CA ALA A 4 -6.38 -22.89 -14.16
C ALA A 4 -7.57 -23.85 -14.32
N ALA A 5 -8.62 -23.69 -13.52
CA ALA A 5 -9.85 -24.50 -13.62
C ALA A 5 -10.59 -24.23 -14.94
N MET A 6 -10.62 -22.97 -15.40
CA MET A 6 -11.27 -22.59 -16.66
C MET A 6 -10.49 -23.12 -17.87
N LEU A 7 -9.15 -23.08 -17.84
CA LEU A 7 -8.29 -23.69 -18.85
C LEU A 7 -8.46 -25.21 -18.90
N LEU A 8 -8.53 -25.89 -17.75
CA LEU A 8 -8.74 -27.33 -17.66
C LEU A 8 -10.10 -27.73 -18.21
N TYR A 9 -11.16 -26.96 -17.88
CA TYR A 9 -12.52 -27.19 -18.39
C TYR A 9 -12.59 -27.07 -19.92
N VAL A 10 -11.93 -26.06 -20.48
CA VAL A 10 -11.90 -25.82 -21.93
C VAL A 10 -11.11 -26.92 -22.65
N THR A 11 -9.96 -27.34 -22.12
CA THR A 11 -9.14 -28.40 -22.73
C THR A 11 -9.82 -29.77 -22.67
N LEU A 12 -10.60 -30.07 -21.66
CA LEU A 12 -11.33 -31.35 -21.52
C LEU A 12 -12.59 -31.45 -22.43
N ASN A 13 -13.20 -30.30 -22.79
CA ASN A 13 -14.40 -30.29 -23.63
C ASN A 13 -14.14 -30.13 -25.13
N VAL A 14 -12.91 -29.83 -25.54
CA VAL A 14 -12.59 -29.62 -26.96
C VAL A 14 -12.04 -30.90 -27.59
N LYS A 15 -12.92 -31.85 -27.82
CA LYS A 15 -12.54 -33.12 -28.49
C LYS A 15 -12.39 -33.02 -30.02
N GLU A 16 -12.66 -31.85 -30.64
CA GLU A 16 -12.75 -31.82 -32.12
C GLU A 16 -12.14 -30.62 -32.86
N ARG A 17 -11.43 -29.68 -32.25
CA ARG A 17 -10.86 -28.56 -33.02
C ARG A 17 -9.44 -28.14 -32.57
N PHE A 18 -8.44 -28.51 -33.34
CA PHE A 18 -7.04 -28.09 -33.15
C PHE A 18 -6.83 -26.56 -33.13
N ILE A 19 -7.67 -25.81 -33.82
CA ILE A 19 -7.57 -24.35 -33.95
C ILE A 19 -7.75 -23.60 -32.62
N PRO A 20 -8.74 -23.92 -31.77
CA PRO A 20 -8.86 -23.24 -30.48
C PRO A 20 -7.73 -23.58 -29.51
N ALA A 21 -7.15 -24.79 -29.56
CA ALA A 21 -6.03 -25.16 -28.69
C ALA A 21 -4.78 -24.30 -28.95
N LEU A 22 -4.48 -23.99 -30.20
CA LEU A 22 -3.43 -23.05 -30.58
C LEU A 22 -3.73 -21.61 -30.08
N GLY A 23 -4.95 -21.17 -30.18
CA GLY A 23 -5.38 -19.85 -29.64
C GLY A 23 -5.14 -19.72 -28.14
N TYR A 24 -5.47 -20.75 -27.37
CA TYR A 24 -5.25 -20.76 -25.90
C TYR A 24 -3.76 -20.85 -25.53
N MET A 25 -2.95 -21.53 -26.34
CA MET A 25 -1.51 -21.63 -26.10
C MET A 25 -0.80 -20.27 -26.18
N PHE A 26 -1.33 -19.33 -26.99
CA PHE A 26 -0.83 -17.96 -27.06
C PHE A 26 -1.55 -17.00 -26.14
N LEU A 27 -2.84 -17.18 -25.88
CA LEU A 27 -3.63 -16.28 -25.05
C LEU A 27 -3.25 -16.34 -23.57
N ALA A 28 -2.95 -17.53 -23.05
CA ALA A 28 -2.56 -17.68 -21.65
C ALA A 28 -1.26 -16.95 -21.32
N PRO A 29 -0.15 -17.16 -22.05
CA PRO A 29 1.07 -16.40 -21.79
C PRO A 29 0.91 -14.90 -22.06
N ALA A 30 0.08 -14.50 -23.04
CA ALA A 30 -0.20 -13.09 -23.30
C ALA A 30 -0.92 -12.42 -22.11
N ILE A 31 -1.91 -13.08 -21.51
CA ILE A 31 -2.59 -12.60 -20.30
C ILE A 31 -1.61 -12.48 -19.13
N VAL A 32 -0.76 -13.49 -18.94
CA VAL A 32 0.26 -13.48 -17.88
C VAL A 32 1.23 -12.31 -18.10
N MET A 33 1.78 -12.17 -19.30
CA MET A 33 2.69 -11.07 -19.64
C MET A 33 2.03 -9.69 -19.48
N PHE A 34 0.78 -9.55 -19.90
CA PHE A 34 0.02 -8.32 -19.72
C PHE A 34 -0.22 -8.02 -18.24
N SER A 35 -0.52 -9.02 -17.42
CA SER A 35 -0.69 -8.86 -15.98
C SER A 35 0.61 -8.41 -15.30
N PHE A 36 1.75 -8.97 -15.70
CA PHE A 36 3.06 -8.51 -15.22
C PHE A 36 3.38 -7.08 -15.66
N ALA A 37 3.14 -6.75 -16.92
CA ALA A 37 3.33 -5.41 -17.43
C ALA A 37 2.42 -4.39 -16.73
N ALA A 38 1.16 -4.73 -16.51
CA ALA A 38 0.21 -3.89 -15.78
C ALA A 38 0.62 -3.70 -14.30
N SER A 39 1.13 -4.73 -13.64
CA SER A 39 1.62 -4.62 -12.27
C SER A 39 2.87 -3.73 -12.14
N ALA A 40 3.71 -3.71 -13.16
CA ALA A 40 4.89 -2.84 -13.21
C ALA A 40 4.55 -1.34 -13.39
N LEU A 41 3.33 -1.03 -13.85
CA LEU A 41 2.83 0.35 -13.99
C LEU A 41 2.24 0.90 -12.69
N VAL A 42 2.00 0.05 -11.69
CA VAL A 42 1.48 0.50 -10.39
C VAL A 42 2.65 0.95 -9.54
N ASP A 43 2.76 2.24 -9.33
CA ASP A 43 3.69 2.80 -8.35
C ASP A 43 3.13 2.62 -6.92
N PRO A 44 3.74 1.74 -6.10
CA PRO A 44 3.28 1.49 -4.73
C PRO A 44 3.34 2.74 -3.87
N TYR A 45 4.32 3.61 -4.12
CA TYR A 45 4.46 4.89 -3.43
C TYR A 45 3.26 5.80 -3.71
N ALA A 46 2.93 6.02 -4.99
CA ALA A 46 1.79 6.86 -5.37
C ALA A 46 0.46 6.33 -4.82
N VAL A 47 0.28 5.01 -4.80
CA VAL A 47 -0.92 4.38 -4.19
C VAL A 47 -0.95 4.63 -2.68
N THR A 48 0.19 4.52 -2.00
CA THR A 48 0.28 4.76 -0.56
C THR A 48 -0.05 6.20 -0.22
N VAL A 49 0.49 7.17 -0.97
CA VAL A 49 0.17 8.60 -0.79
C VAL A 49 -1.33 8.85 -0.96
N ARG A 50 -1.96 8.30 -2.01
CA ARG A 50 -3.43 8.43 -2.21
C ARG A 50 -4.25 7.80 -1.07
N ARG A 51 -3.75 6.74 -0.45
CA ARG A 51 -4.38 6.14 0.73
C ARG A 51 -4.22 7.05 1.95
N ALA A 52 -3.04 7.65 2.14
CA ALA A 52 -2.80 8.64 3.18
C ALA A 52 -3.73 9.86 3.06
N GLU A 53 -3.96 10.37 1.85
CA GLU A 53 -4.90 11.48 1.60
C GLU A 53 -6.36 11.15 2.00
N ARG A 54 -6.77 9.87 1.90
CA ARG A 54 -8.08 9.43 2.37
C ARG A 54 -8.15 9.40 3.89
N ILE A 55 -7.08 8.92 4.53
CA ILE A 55 -6.96 8.90 5.99
C ILE A 55 -6.94 10.34 6.52
N ASP A 56 -6.18 11.22 5.87
CA ASP A 56 -6.11 12.63 6.22
C ASP A 56 -7.49 13.30 6.21
N ARG A 57 -8.27 13.08 5.16
CA ARG A 57 -9.66 13.61 5.10
C ARG A 57 -10.51 13.10 6.25
N ALA A 58 -10.44 11.80 6.58
CA ALA A 58 -11.18 11.23 7.70
C ALA A 58 -10.73 11.83 9.06
N ILE A 59 -9.43 12.11 9.22
CA ILE A 59 -8.91 12.82 10.39
C ILE A 59 -9.49 14.24 10.49
N GLN A 60 -9.58 14.95 9.38
CA GLN A 60 -10.17 16.31 9.36
C GLN A 60 -11.68 16.28 9.68
N GLU A 61 -12.41 15.30 9.16
CA GLU A 61 -13.83 15.11 9.47
C GLU A 61 -14.02 14.78 10.96
N TYR A 62 -13.20 13.88 11.51
CA TYR A 62 -13.20 13.59 12.95
C TYR A 62 -12.99 14.87 13.78
N ARG A 63 -11.98 15.68 13.42
CA ARG A 63 -11.70 16.92 14.13
C ARG A 63 -12.85 17.91 14.09
N GLN A 64 -13.58 18.00 12.98
CA GLN A 64 -14.74 18.90 12.89
C GLN A 64 -15.83 18.53 13.90
N MET A 65 -15.99 17.25 14.20
CA MET A 65 -16.98 16.75 15.14
C MET A 65 -16.48 16.73 16.60
N ALA A 66 -15.24 16.28 16.80
CA ALA A 66 -14.68 16.09 18.15
C ALA A 66 -13.91 17.30 18.70
N SER A 67 -13.62 18.31 17.86
CA SER A 67 -12.79 19.49 18.19
C SER A 67 -11.33 19.15 18.57
N THR A 68 -10.92 17.89 18.44
CA THR A 68 -9.57 17.39 18.69
C THR A 68 -9.18 16.41 17.58
N TYR A 69 -7.89 16.17 17.34
CA TYR A 69 -7.47 15.09 16.46
C TYR A 69 -7.60 13.76 17.16
N PRO A 70 -7.82 12.63 16.45
CA PRO A 70 -7.85 11.32 17.04
C PRO A 70 -6.47 11.00 17.67
N THR A 71 -6.46 10.26 18.75
CA THR A 71 -5.20 9.80 19.38
C THR A 71 -4.66 8.57 18.68
N ASP A 72 -5.54 7.77 18.07
CA ASP A 72 -5.22 6.58 17.29
C ASP A 72 -6.07 6.52 16.01
N LEU A 73 -5.51 5.95 14.94
CA LEU A 73 -6.22 5.79 13.66
C LEU A 73 -7.45 4.87 13.76
N GLY A 74 -7.53 4.00 14.76
CA GLY A 74 -8.70 3.18 15.02
C GLY A 74 -9.95 4.00 15.34
N GLU A 75 -9.81 5.19 15.91
CA GLU A 75 -10.92 6.05 16.27
C GLU A 75 -11.72 6.60 15.06
N ILE A 76 -11.07 6.69 13.89
CA ILE A 76 -11.71 7.11 12.66
C ILE A 76 -12.50 6.00 11.95
N SER A 77 -12.32 4.75 12.37
CA SER A 77 -13.02 3.59 11.81
C SER A 77 -14.09 3.08 12.80
N PRO A 78 -15.29 2.67 12.34
CA PRO A 78 -15.78 2.69 10.96
C PRO A 78 -16.50 3.97 10.56
N ASN A 79 -16.62 4.95 11.46
CA ASN A 79 -17.54 6.11 11.31
C ASN A 79 -17.15 7.06 10.18
N TYR A 80 -15.87 7.31 10.00
CA TYR A 80 -15.32 8.23 8.98
C TYR A 80 -14.62 7.48 7.85
N LEU A 81 -14.14 6.26 8.14
CA LEU A 81 -13.49 5.40 7.16
C LEU A 81 -13.88 3.95 7.45
N ILE A 82 -14.63 3.31 6.55
CA ILE A 82 -15.16 1.95 6.74
C ILE A 82 -14.02 0.95 7.02
N ILE A 83 -12.92 1.06 6.28
CA ILE A 83 -11.73 0.22 6.45
C ILE A 83 -10.50 1.11 6.36
N LEU A 84 -9.63 1.02 7.34
CA LEU A 84 -8.33 1.69 7.31
C LEU A 84 -7.41 0.98 6.30
N PRO A 85 -7.08 1.60 5.15
CA PRO A 85 -6.21 0.98 4.17
C PRO A 85 -4.77 0.98 4.67
N GLY A 86 -4.07 -0.15 4.61
CA GLY A 86 -2.64 -0.20 4.92
C GLY A 86 -1.77 0.49 3.86
N PRO A 87 -0.53 0.87 4.16
CA PRO A 87 0.44 1.31 3.17
C PRO A 87 0.79 0.15 2.21
N LEU A 88 1.18 0.47 0.97
CA LEU A 88 1.51 -0.53 -0.06
C LEU A 88 3.02 -0.59 -0.35
N THR A 89 3.85 -0.05 0.52
CA THR A 89 5.30 0.08 0.30
C THR A 89 6.11 -1.14 0.71
N GLY A 90 5.51 -2.10 1.42
CA GLY A 90 6.15 -3.35 1.84
C GLY A 90 5.22 -4.24 2.65
N ARG A 91 5.62 -5.50 2.87
CA ARG A 91 4.85 -6.43 3.68
C ARG A 91 4.94 -6.06 5.15
N GLY A 92 3.80 -6.02 5.83
CA GLY A 92 3.72 -5.78 7.27
C GLY A 92 4.01 -4.34 7.71
N GLN A 93 4.10 -3.40 6.77
CA GLN A 93 4.23 -1.99 7.11
C GLN A 93 2.92 -1.42 7.62
N VAL A 94 3.03 -0.55 8.59
CA VAL A 94 1.91 0.14 9.24
C VAL A 94 2.04 1.64 9.04
N TRP A 95 0.92 2.35 9.19
CA TRP A 95 0.96 3.80 9.26
C TRP A 95 1.65 4.23 10.55
N CYS A 96 2.50 5.22 10.42
CA CYS A 96 2.99 5.97 11.56
C CYS A 96 2.03 7.11 11.79
N TYR A 97 1.37 7.10 12.93
CA TYR A 97 0.42 8.14 13.29
C TYR A 97 0.70 8.64 14.70
N GLN A 98 0.65 9.94 14.85
CA GLN A 98 0.68 10.58 16.16
C GLN A 98 -0.31 11.73 16.12
N GLY A 99 -1.29 11.68 17.02
CA GLY A 99 -2.30 12.70 17.15
C GLY A 99 -2.40 13.22 18.58
N GLY A 100 -2.76 14.46 18.71
CA GLY A 100 -3.00 15.13 19.98
C GLY A 100 -4.12 16.18 19.83
N ARG A 101 -4.29 17.03 20.84
CA ARG A 101 -5.38 18.00 20.82
C ARG A 101 -5.32 18.95 19.62
N ASP A 102 -4.14 19.49 19.34
CA ASP A 102 -3.97 20.59 18.37
C ASP A 102 -3.01 20.24 17.23
N TYR A 103 -2.47 19.02 17.23
CA TYR A 103 -1.54 18.55 16.23
C TYR A 103 -1.84 17.12 15.79
N TYR A 104 -1.42 16.75 14.61
CA TYR A 104 -1.27 15.38 14.16
C TYR A 104 -0.15 15.31 13.11
N ARG A 105 0.43 14.14 12.97
CA ARG A 105 1.28 13.77 11.84
C ARG A 105 0.95 12.35 11.39
N LEU A 106 0.92 12.16 10.08
CA LEU A 106 0.68 10.88 9.43
C LEU A 106 1.81 10.62 8.44
N GLY A 107 2.43 9.48 8.53
CA GLY A 107 3.50 9.08 7.64
C GLY A 107 3.64 7.57 7.53
N PHE A 108 4.67 7.15 6.82
CA PHE A 108 5.06 5.75 6.70
C PHE A 108 6.56 5.67 6.48
N ALA A 109 7.17 4.58 6.95
CA ALA A 109 8.53 4.25 6.60
C ALA A 109 8.55 3.63 5.20
N TYR A 110 9.43 4.12 4.36
CA TYR A 110 9.57 3.67 2.97
C TYR A 110 10.94 3.06 2.74
N HIS A 111 10.97 1.89 2.15
CA HIS A 111 12.19 1.23 1.75
C HIS A 111 12.17 1.02 0.24
N GLN A 112 13.12 1.62 -0.43
CA GLN A 112 13.36 1.39 -1.86
C GLN A 112 14.65 0.60 -2.03
N ARG A 113 14.57 -0.56 -2.65
CA ARG A 113 15.71 -1.47 -2.81
C ARG A 113 16.85 -0.83 -3.61
N TYR A 114 16.50 0.03 -4.57
CA TYR A 114 17.47 0.77 -5.39
C TYR A 114 16.93 2.18 -5.63
N HIS A 115 17.69 3.17 -5.18
CA HIS A 115 17.44 4.55 -5.54
C HIS A 115 18.12 4.85 -6.88
N PRO A 116 17.51 5.61 -7.82
CA PRO A 116 18.19 6.05 -9.04
C PRO A 116 19.52 6.73 -8.71
N GLY A 117 20.63 6.16 -9.16
CA GLY A 117 21.99 6.66 -8.89
C GLY A 117 22.66 6.14 -7.61
N SER A 118 22.01 5.30 -6.84
CA SER A 118 22.60 4.63 -5.67
C SER A 118 22.55 3.11 -5.85
N PHE A 119 23.62 2.42 -5.44
CA PHE A 119 23.66 0.97 -5.38
C PHE A 119 23.20 0.42 -4.02
N GLU A 120 22.95 1.32 -3.06
CA GLU A 120 22.53 0.95 -1.71
C GLU A 120 21.01 1.10 -1.54
N PRO A 121 20.38 0.24 -0.72
CA PRO A 121 18.99 0.39 -0.36
C PRO A 121 18.77 1.73 0.35
N HIS A 122 17.76 2.45 -0.07
CA HIS A 122 17.38 3.71 0.55
C HIS A 122 16.13 3.51 1.41
N SER A 123 16.21 3.93 2.66
CA SER A 123 15.09 3.86 3.60
C SER A 123 14.90 5.23 4.24
N GLU A 124 13.69 5.73 4.21
CA GLU A 124 13.35 7.05 4.76
C GLU A 124 11.96 7.05 5.37
N ILE A 125 11.71 8.01 6.24
CA ILE A 125 10.37 8.31 6.77
C ILE A 125 9.72 9.35 5.87
N ILE A 126 8.55 9.02 5.35
CA ILE A 126 7.75 9.93 4.55
C ILE A 126 6.58 10.42 5.39
N THR A 127 6.59 11.71 5.70
CA THR A 127 5.43 12.38 6.30
C THR A 127 4.53 12.87 5.17
N THR A 128 3.32 12.35 5.11
CA THR A 128 2.36 12.67 4.04
C THR A 128 1.42 13.80 4.40
N SER A 129 1.09 13.93 5.68
CA SER A 129 0.22 14.98 6.22
C SER A 129 0.63 15.32 7.64
N SER A 130 0.62 16.61 7.96
CA SER A 130 0.86 17.09 9.31
C SER A 130 0.17 18.44 9.55
N LYS A 131 -0.24 18.70 10.79
CA LYS A 131 -0.77 19.98 11.23
C LYS A 131 -0.38 20.25 12.69
N GLY A 132 0.00 21.48 12.98
CA GLY A 132 0.53 21.88 14.30
C GLY A 132 1.96 21.39 14.53
N ASP A 133 2.51 21.72 15.67
CA ASP A 133 3.84 21.33 16.08
C ASP A 133 3.76 20.09 16.97
N PRO A 134 4.20 18.90 16.48
CA PRO A 134 4.23 17.71 17.30
C PRO A 134 5.27 17.85 18.40
N PRO A 135 5.11 17.17 19.55
CA PRO A 135 6.16 17.12 20.56
C PRO A 135 7.45 16.53 19.99
N THR A 136 8.57 16.92 20.56
CA THR A 136 9.92 16.48 20.16
C THR A 136 10.22 15.03 20.54
N GLU A 137 9.27 14.32 21.11
CA GLU A 137 9.40 12.91 21.48
C GLU A 137 9.59 11.99 20.27
N SER A 138 10.19 10.84 20.50
CA SER A 138 10.44 9.83 19.47
C SER A 138 9.15 9.45 18.73
N TRP A 139 9.17 9.61 17.42
CA TRP A 139 8.03 9.25 16.59
C TRP A 139 8.00 7.73 16.32
N MET A 140 6.81 7.14 16.32
CA MET A 140 6.64 5.71 15.99
C MET A 140 7.31 5.30 14.66
N CYS A 141 7.36 6.20 13.68
CA CYS A 141 8.02 5.94 12.41
C CYS A 141 9.54 5.71 12.54
N ASP A 142 10.20 6.27 13.54
CA ASP A 142 11.63 6.06 13.73
C ASP A 142 11.90 4.59 14.09
N GLN A 143 11.05 4.00 14.92
CA GLN A 143 11.12 2.58 15.29
C GLN A 143 10.83 1.67 14.09
N GLU A 144 9.84 2.03 13.28
CA GLU A 144 9.50 1.28 12.07
C GLU A 144 10.62 1.34 11.03
N LEU A 145 11.28 2.49 10.88
CA LEU A 145 12.42 2.65 10.00
C LEU A 145 13.61 1.78 10.43
N GLU A 146 13.92 1.74 11.72
CA GLU A 146 14.98 0.87 12.25
C GLU A 146 14.62 -0.61 12.05
N ARG A 147 13.38 -1.01 12.28
CA ARG A 147 12.91 -2.36 12.01
C ARG A 147 13.10 -2.77 10.55
N ILE A 148 12.80 -1.86 9.60
CA ILE A 148 13.00 -2.11 8.16
C ILE A 148 14.48 -2.29 7.84
N LYS A 149 15.35 -1.48 8.41
CA LYS A 149 16.80 -1.58 8.21
C LYS A 149 17.35 -2.91 8.73
N GLU A 150 16.92 -3.33 9.92
CA GLU A 150 17.35 -4.60 10.54
C GLU A 150 16.89 -5.83 9.74
N THR A 151 15.68 -5.81 9.21
CA THR A 151 15.11 -6.93 8.43
C THR A 151 15.61 -6.98 6.98
N GLY A 152 16.45 -6.02 6.57
CA GLY A 152 16.98 -5.96 5.20
C GLY A 152 15.93 -5.69 4.14
N GLY A 153 14.76 -5.21 4.53
CA GLY A 153 13.68 -4.82 3.61
C GLY A 153 13.22 -5.98 2.72
N LEU A 154 12.81 -7.10 3.30
CA LEU A 154 12.24 -8.27 2.58
C LEU A 154 11.04 -7.94 1.73
#